data_a26a0fce922e47e0cf6d24ebe6b8b9c6
#
_entry.id   a26a0fce922e47e0cf6d24ebe6b8b9c6
#
_cell.length_a   1.000
_cell.length_b   1.000
_cell.length_c   1.000
_cell.angle_alpha   90.00
_cell.angle_beta   90.00
_cell.angle_gamma   90.00
#
_symmetry.space_group_name_H-M   'P 1'
#
loop_
_entity.id
_entity.type
_entity.pdbx_description
1 polymer ?
#
loop_
_entity_poly.entity_id
_entity_poly.type
_entity_poly.pdbx_seq_one_letter_code
_entity_poly.pdbx_strand_id
1 'polypeptide(L)'
;GAFAESLLLSRTVNAPLITIIEDNGWSLATSVKERRSPINLKDLVGAYGVHYLEANDKSVEACVAVLTEARSIALGQRTPVAVHVPLDTLGGRWVDDPNASIGRRFINYHAGPAKGITLDGIEETVFESQDPLESALTEPWAVEFIEDTKAELRMELAWTTSLK
;
A
#
# COMPACT_ATOMS: atom_id res chain seq x y z
N GLY A 1 20.81 3.84 0.50
CA GLY A 1 20.31 2.71 -0.30
C GLY A 1 19.54 3.17 -1.51
N ALA A 2 19.02 2.25 -2.31
CA ALA A 2 18.43 2.52 -3.62
C ALA A 2 17.37 3.64 -3.64
N PHE A 3 16.54 3.76 -2.61
CA PHE A 3 15.54 4.83 -2.51
C PHE A 3 16.16 6.24 -2.57
N ALA A 4 17.14 6.51 -1.71
CA ALA A 4 17.80 7.82 -1.64
C ALA A 4 18.54 8.15 -2.95
N GLU A 5 19.25 7.16 -3.50
CA GLU A 5 19.98 7.29 -4.77
C GLU A 5 19.01 7.53 -5.94
N SER A 6 17.85 6.85 -5.96
CA SER A 6 16.83 7.07 -6.98
C SER A 6 16.24 8.48 -6.92
N LEU A 7 15.97 9.01 -5.73
CA LEU A 7 15.52 10.40 -5.57
C LEU A 7 16.56 11.39 -6.07
N LEU A 8 17.82 11.22 -5.67
CA LEU A 8 18.93 12.07 -6.11
C LEU A 8 19.11 12.04 -7.63
N LEU A 9 19.15 10.84 -8.21
CA LEU A 9 19.32 10.69 -9.66
C LEU A 9 18.15 11.30 -10.43
N SER A 10 16.92 10.99 -10.05
CA SER A 10 15.72 11.51 -10.71
C SER A 10 15.69 13.04 -10.69
N ARG A 11 16.12 13.65 -9.60
CA ARG A 11 16.21 15.11 -9.48
C ARG A 11 17.35 15.67 -10.31
N THR A 12 18.51 15.01 -10.32
CA THR A 12 19.67 15.44 -11.11
C THR A 12 19.35 15.54 -12.60
N VAL A 13 18.61 14.56 -13.13
CA VAL A 13 18.25 14.55 -14.57
C VAL A 13 16.89 15.20 -14.87
N ASN A 14 16.23 15.76 -13.87
CA ASN A 14 14.88 16.33 -13.94
C ASN A 14 13.87 15.36 -14.61
N ALA A 15 13.91 14.10 -14.20
CA ALA A 15 13.00 13.09 -14.72
C ALA A 15 11.57 13.36 -14.24
N PRO A 16 10.55 13.34 -15.11
CA PRO A 16 9.16 13.39 -14.70
C PRO A 16 8.72 12.02 -14.12
N LEU A 17 9.33 11.65 -12.99
CA LEU A 17 9.16 10.38 -12.33
C LEU A 17 8.23 10.52 -11.13
N ILE A 18 7.29 9.60 -10.97
CA ILE A 18 6.49 9.48 -9.74
C ILE A 18 7.01 8.26 -8.96
N THR A 19 7.49 8.52 -7.74
CA THR A 19 7.89 7.47 -6.81
C THR A 19 6.79 7.29 -5.77
N ILE A 20 6.13 6.12 -5.76
CA ILE A 20 5.10 5.81 -4.78
C ILE A 20 5.75 5.12 -3.58
N ILE A 21 5.46 5.65 -2.39
CA ILE A 21 5.92 5.11 -1.10
C ILE A 21 4.70 4.50 -0.41
N GLU A 22 4.56 3.21 -0.52
CA GLU A 22 3.53 2.43 0.18
C GLU A 22 4.00 2.14 1.60
N ASP A 23 3.40 2.83 2.58
CA ASP A 23 3.80 2.70 3.99
C ASP A 23 2.71 2.00 4.80
N ASN A 24 2.93 0.73 5.05
CA ASN A 24 2.06 -0.07 5.91
C ASN A 24 2.53 -0.12 7.38
N GLY A 25 3.60 0.59 7.74
CA GLY A 25 4.15 0.63 9.09
C GLY A 25 4.85 -0.66 9.55
N TRP A 26 5.04 -1.65 8.66
CA TRP A 26 5.57 -2.96 9.02
C TRP A 26 6.70 -3.44 8.10
N SER A 27 7.55 -4.29 8.66
CA SER A 27 8.52 -5.11 7.93
C SER A 27 8.37 -6.56 8.39
N LEU A 28 7.52 -7.35 7.71
CA LEU A 28 7.04 -8.64 8.21
C LEU A 28 6.40 -8.48 9.60
N ALA A 29 6.80 -9.32 10.55
CA ALA A 29 6.28 -9.30 11.91
C ALA A 29 6.84 -8.18 12.80
N THR A 30 7.74 -7.32 12.29
CA THR A 30 8.37 -6.24 13.05
C THR A 30 7.78 -4.89 12.64
N SER A 31 7.23 -4.13 13.57
CA SER A 31 6.77 -2.78 13.28
C SER A 31 7.94 -1.84 13.00
N VAL A 32 7.69 -0.80 12.23
CA VAL A 32 8.71 0.23 11.94
C VAL A 32 9.23 0.86 13.22
N LYS A 33 8.38 1.06 14.25
CA LYS A 33 8.77 1.63 15.55
C LYS A 33 9.76 0.75 16.33
N GLU A 34 9.65 -0.56 16.20
CA GLU A 34 10.58 -1.51 16.82
C GLU A 34 11.91 -1.59 16.07
N ARG A 35 11.86 -1.37 14.76
CA ARG A 35 13.01 -1.57 13.87
C ARG A 35 13.95 -0.38 13.80
N ARG A 36 13.43 0.84 13.84
CA ARG A 36 14.20 2.07 13.63
C ARG A 36 13.54 3.31 14.23
N SER A 37 14.34 4.35 14.40
CA SER A 37 13.83 5.68 14.72
C SER A 37 12.89 6.20 13.65
N PRO A 38 11.90 7.02 14.01
CA PRO A 38 11.02 7.67 13.04
C PRO A 38 11.81 8.46 12.00
N ILE A 39 11.38 8.38 10.76
CA ILE A 39 11.89 9.21 9.66
C ILE A 39 10.74 10.09 9.18
N ASN A 40 10.97 11.39 9.11
CA ASN A 40 10.07 12.29 8.44
C ASN A 40 10.31 12.18 6.92
N LEU A 41 9.42 11.49 6.22
CA LEU A 41 9.54 11.26 4.78
C LEU A 41 9.47 12.56 3.98
N LYS A 42 8.65 13.52 4.40
CA LYS A 42 8.54 14.83 3.76
C LYS A 42 9.86 15.59 3.79
N ASP A 43 10.50 15.62 4.95
CA ASP A 43 11.79 16.32 5.11
C ASP A 43 12.90 15.58 4.35
N LEU A 44 12.88 14.25 4.39
CA LEU A 44 13.84 13.42 3.67
C LEU A 44 13.74 13.64 2.15
N VAL A 45 12.54 13.56 1.59
CA VAL A 45 12.28 13.78 0.15
C VAL A 45 12.63 15.21 -0.25
N GLY A 46 12.23 16.19 0.58
CA GLY A 46 12.51 17.60 0.38
C GLY A 46 14.01 17.92 0.36
N ALA A 47 14.82 17.22 1.16
CA ALA A 47 16.27 17.36 1.18
C ALA A 47 16.94 17.02 -0.17
N TYR A 48 16.30 16.16 -0.98
CA TYR A 48 16.74 15.86 -2.36
C TYR A 48 16.15 16.81 -3.41
N GLY A 49 15.36 17.82 -3.01
CA GLY A 49 14.70 18.74 -3.92
C GLY A 49 13.58 18.09 -4.75
N VAL A 50 13.03 16.99 -4.28
CA VAL A 50 11.90 16.27 -4.88
C VAL A 50 10.59 16.76 -4.28
N HIS A 51 9.54 16.93 -5.09
CA HIS A 51 8.21 17.26 -4.58
C HIS A 51 7.66 16.11 -3.76
N TYR A 52 7.05 16.44 -2.62
CA TYR A 52 6.39 15.45 -1.75
C TYR A 52 4.90 15.71 -1.70
N LEU A 53 4.13 14.67 -1.94
CA LEU A 53 2.69 14.63 -1.74
C LEU A 53 2.34 13.46 -0.82
N GLU A 54 1.21 13.55 -0.15
CA GLU A 54 0.69 12.50 0.73
C GLU A 54 -0.80 12.32 0.50
N ALA A 55 -1.27 11.08 0.45
CA ALA A 55 -2.69 10.81 0.40
C ALA A 55 -3.34 11.23 1.73
N ASN A 56 -4.45 11.97 1.67
CA ASN A 56 -5.12 12.50 2.86
C ASN A 56 -5.73 11.42 3.74
N ASP A 57 -6.10 10.30 3.14
CA ASP A 57 -6.60 9.10 3.80
C ASP A 57 -6.26 7.86 2.97
N LYS A 58 -6.82 6.69 3.34
CA LYS A 58 -6.54 5.40 2.72
C LYS A 58 -7.58 4.99 1.67
N SER A 59 -8.48 5.90 1.29
CA SER A 59 -9.50 5.64 0.28
C SER A 59 -8.91 5.59 -1.13
N VAL A 60 -9.61 4.90 -2.02
CA VAL A 60 -9.25 4.87 -3.45
C VAL A 60 -9.30 6.27 -4.04
N GLU A 61 -10.29 7.06 -3.65
CA GLU A 61 -10.47 8.44 -4.11
C GLU A 61 -9.30 9.32 -3.74
N ALA A 62 -8.80 9.24 -2.50
CA ALA A 62 -7.63 9.98 -2.05
C ALA A 62 -6.37 9.56 -2.82
N CYS A 63 -6.20 8.27 -3.07
CA CYS A 63 -5.09 7.75 -3.88
C CYS A 63 -5.16 8.28 -5.33
N VAL A 64 -6.33 8.23 -5.97
CA VAL A 64 -6.54 8.75 -7.33
C VAL A 64 -6.28 10.25 -7.39
N ALA A 65 -6.77 11.00 -6.41
CA ALA A 65 -6.57 12.46 -6.36
C ALA A 65 -5.10 12.82 -6.26
N VAL A 66 -4.36 12.24 -5.30
CA VAL A 66 -2.93 12.54 -5.09
C VAL A 66 -2.07 12.10 -6.27
N LEU A 67 -2.37 10.96 -6.89
CA LEU A 67 -1.64 10.48 -8.08
C LEU A 67 -1.92 11.35 -9.31
N THR A 68 -3.13 11.86 -9.45
CA THR A 68 -3.49 12.80 -10.52
C THR A 68 -2.73 14.12 -10.36
N GLU A 69 -2.65 14.64 -9.13
CA GLU A 69 -1.84 15.82 -8.82
C GLU A 69 -0.35 15.58 -9.09
N ALA A 70 0.18 14.45 -8.61
CA ALA A 70 1.58 14.08 -8.84
C ALA A 70 1.91 14.03 -10.34
N ARG A 71 1.03 13.44 -11.14
CA ARG A 71 1.18 13.38 -12.59
C ARG A 71 1.18 14.76 -13.24
N SER A 72 0.29 15.63 -12.81
CA SER A 72 0.23 17.02 -13.29
C SER A 72 1.52 17.78 -13.02
N ILE A 73 2.06 17.67 -11.78
CA ILE A 73 3.32 18.29 -11.39
C ILE A 73 4.50 17.70 -12.18
N ALA A 74 4.60 16.37 -12.20
CA ALA A 74 5.71 15.68 -12.83
C ALA A 74 5.85 16.05 -14.32
N LEU A 75 4.73 16.04 -15.05
CA LEU A 75 4.71 16.35 -16.48
C LEU A 75 4.82 17.85 -16.73
N GLY A 76 4.06 18.67 -16.00
CA GLY A 76 4.01 20.13 -16.24
C GLY A 76 5.31 20.84 -15.88
N GLN A 77 6.01 20.40 -14.84
CA GLN A 77 7.26 21.00 -14.38
C GLN A 77 8.51 20.20 -14.76
N ARG A 78 8.35 19.02 -15.37
CA ARG A 78 9.43 18.07 -15.67
C ARG A 78 10.32 17.84 -14.44
N THR A 79 9.68 17.40 -13.36
CA THR A 79 10.33 17.21 -12.04
C THR A 79 9.87 15.91 -11.40
N PRO A 80 10.74 15.26 -10.60
CA PRO A 80 10.30 14.08 -9.84
C PRO A 80 9.36 14.46 -8.70
N VAL A 81 8.42 13.58 -8.43
CA VAL A 81 7.45 13.67 -7.33
C VAL A 81 7.47 12.37 -6.54
N ALA A 82 7.53 12.45 -5.22
CA ALA A 82 7.31 11.32 -4.33
C ALA A 82 5.91 11.43 -3.71
N VAL A 83 5.16 10.34 -3.78
CA VAL A 83 3.82 10.23 -3.21
C VAL A 83 3.84 9.22 -2.08
N HIS A 84 3.53 9.68 -0.88
CA HIS A 84 3.37 8.82 0.29
C HIS A 84 1.92 8.36 0.41
N VAL A 85 1.73 7.05 0.43
CA VAL A 85 0.41 6.42 0.58
C VAL A 85 0.45 5.56 1.83
N PRO A 86 -0.16 6.03 2.94
CA PRO A 86 -0.31 5.22 4.12
C PRO A 86 -1.31 4.09 3.87
N LEU A 87 -0.92 2.87 4.23
CA LEU A 87 -1.74 1.68 4.01
C LEU A 87 -1.96 0.93 5.33
N ASP A 88 -3.07 0.21 5.41
CA ASP A 88 -3.26 -0.81 6.42
C ASP A 88 -2.81 -2.17 5.89
N THR A 89 -2.26 -2.98 6.78
CA THR A 89 -1.93 -4.36 6.43
C THR A 89 -3.14 -5.26 6.67
N LEU A 90 -3.57 -5.98 5.64
CA LEU A 90 -4.66 -6.95 5.73
C LEU A 90 -4.16 -8.35 6.13
N GLY A 91 -2.84 -8.55 6.14
CA GLY A 91 -2.20 -9.82 6.49
C GLY A 91 -1.85 -9.98 7.95
N GLY A 92 -2.44 -9.17 8.84
CA GLY A 92 -2.14 -9.20 10.26
C GLY A 92 -3.20 -9.89 11.09
N ARG A 93 -2.83 -10.23 12.32
CA ARG A 93 -3.74 -10.79 13.33
C ARG A 93 -3.30 -10.46 14.75
N TRP A 94 -4.23 -10.55 15.68
CA TRP A 94 -3.93 -10.47 17.10
C TRP A 94 -3.45 -11.83 17.61
N VAL A 95 -2.40 -11.82 18.42
CA VAL A 95 -1.91 -12.99 19.16
C VAL A 95 -1.85 -12.66 20.62
N ASP A 96 -2.07 -13.66 21.46
CA ASP A 96 -1.94 -13.51 22.91
C ASP A 96 -0.50 -13.19 23.27
N ASP A 97 -0.33 -12.15 24.08
CA ASP A 97 0.96 -11.75 24.62
C ASP A 97 0.75 -11.24 26.07
N PRO A 98 1.09 -12.06 27.07
CA PRO A 98 0.90 -11.68 28.46
C PRO A 98 1.75 -10.47 28.89
N ASN A 99 2.75 -10.08 28.10
CA ASN A 99 3.58 -8.91 28.37
C ASN A 99 3.02 -7.64 27.72
N ALA A 100 2.02 -7.76 26.84
CA ALA A 100 1.38 -6.59 26.23
C ALA A 100 0.36 -5.98 27.20
N SER A 101 0.19 -4.65 27.14
CA SER A 101 -0.70 -3.90 28.04
C SER A 101 -2.18 -4.36 28.00
N ILE A 102 -2.61 -4.95 26.90
CA ILE A 102 -3.97 -5.47 26.69
C ILE A 102 -4.02 -7.01 26.61
N GLY A 103 -2.91 -7.69 26.99
CA GLY A 103 -2.80 -9.14 26.89
C GLY A 103 -2.68 -9.69 25.48
N ARG A 104 -2.64 -8.85 24.48
CA ARG A 104 -2.52 -9.20 23.06
C ARG A 104 -1.60 -8.23 22.33
N ARG A 105 -0.97 -8.68 21.26
CA ARG A 105 -0.29 -7.81 20.31
C ARG A 105 -0.65 -8.14 18.87
N PHE A 106 -0.66 -7.12 18.03
CA PHE A 106 -0.88 -7.28 16.61
C PHE A 106 0.42 -7.71 15.93
N ILE A 107 0.34 -8.69 15.04
CA ILE A 107 1.47 -9.15 14.22
C ILE A 107 1.04 -9.16 12.76
N ASN A 108 1.85 -8.52 11.91
CA ASN A 108 1.71 -8.63 10.48
C ASN A 108 2.57 -9.79 9.96
N TYR A 109 1.95 -10.73 9.28
CA TYR A 109 2.65 -11.89 8.68
C TYR A 109 3.02 -11.67 7.21
N HIS A 110 2.67 -10.52 6.64
CA HIS A 110 2.93 -10.22 5.23
C HIS A 110 2.33 -11.26 4.26
N ALA A 111 1.31 -11.92 4.70
CA ALA A 111 0.57 -12.90 3.91
C ALA A 111 -0.81 -12.32 3.65
N GLY A 112 -1.27 -12.03 2.54
CA GLY A 112 -2.56 -11.39 2.22
C GLY A 112 -3.71 -11.61 3.23
N PRO A 113 -4.90 -11.14 3.01
CA PRO A 113 -5.99 -11.21 3.98
C PRO A 113 -6.26 -12.67 4.34
N ALA A 114 -5.98 -13.02 5.60
CA ALA A 114 -6.16 -14.37 6.14
C ALA A 114 -7.54 -14.45 6.78
N LYS A 115 -8.59 -14.57 5.98
CA LYS A 115 -9.91 -14.93 6.49
C LYS A 115 -9.87 -16.40 6.96
N GLY A 116 -10.19 -16.65 8.21
CA GLY A 116 -10.48 -17.98 8.72
C GLY A 116 -9.28 -18.85 9.09
N ILE A 117 -8.11 -18.30 9.40
CA ILE A 117 -7.04 -19.09 10.02
C ILE A 117 -7.13 -18.98 11.52
N THR A 118 -7.62 -20.04 12.15
CA THR A 118 -7.58 -20.20 13.59
C THR A 118 -6.21 -20.78 14.00
N LEU A 119 -5.50 -20.03 14.83
CA LEU A 119 -4.45 -20.60 15.69
C LEU A 119 -4.97 -20.51 17.10
N ASP A 120 -5.24 -21.65 17.70
CA ASP A 120 -5.68 -21.78 19.09
C ASP A 120 -6.99 -21.05 19.46
N GLY A 121 -7.93 -20.98 18.52
CA GLY A 121 -9.28 -20.45 18.77
C GLY A 121 -9.39 -18.93 18.79
N ILE A 122 -8.40 -18.20 18.34
CA ILE A 122 -8.45 -16.75 18.22
C ILE A 122 -8.45 -16.34 16.76
N GLU A 123 -9.66 -16.09 16.25
CA GLU A 123 -9.87 -15.44 14.97
C GLU A 123 -10.29 -14.01 15.19
N GLU A 124 -9.44 -13.06 14.83
CA GLU A 124 -9.88 -11.73 14.50
C GLU A 124 -9.09 -11.29 13.28
N THR A 125 -9.74 -11.28 12.14
CA THR A 125 -9.28 -10.47 11.00
C THR A 125 -9.50 -9.01 11.37
N VAL A 126 -8.41 -8.33 11.67
CA VAL A 126 -8.45 -6.91 11.95
C VAL A 126 -8.53 -6.22 10.59
N PHE A 127 -9.48 -5.28 10.43
CA PHE A 127 -9.64 -4.37 9.30
C PHE A 127 -10.51 -4.81 8.11
N GLU A 128 -11.46 -5.71 8.27
CA GLU A 128 -12.46 -5.94 7.20
C GLU A 128 -13.18 -4.64 6.78
N SER A 129 -13.41 -3.72 7.73
CA SER A 129 -14.06 -2.43 7.46
C SER A 129 -13.15 -1.39 6.78
N GLN A 130 -11.87 -1.67 6.63
CA GLN A 130 -10.87 -0.76 6.06
C GLN A 130 -10.24 -1.30 4.78
N ASP A 131 -10.70 -2.45 4.31
CA ASP A 131 -10.29 -2.98 3.02
C ASP A 131 -10.87 -2.10 1.91
N PRO A 132 -10.04 -1.39 1.14
CA PRO A 132 -10.52 -0.55 0.05
C PRO A 132 -11.27 -1.36 -1.02
N LEU A 133 -10.99 -2.65 -1.16
CA LEU A 133 -11.73 -3.53 -2.06
C LEU A 133 -13.15 -3.76 -1.55
N GLU A 134 -13.33 -4.04 -0.26
CA GLU A 134 -14.67 -4.21 0.33
C GLU A 134 -15.49 -2.91 0.21
N SER A 135 -14.86 -1.76 0.41
CA SER A 135 -15.52 -0.47 0.19
C SER A 135 -15.90 -0.28 -1.28
N ALA A 136 -15.00 -0.60 -2.21
CA ALA A 136 -15.25 -0.48 -3.65
C ALA A 136 -16.37 -1.42 -4.13
N LEU A 137 -16.50 -2.61 -3.52
CA LEU A 137 -17.57 -3.57 -3.85
C LEU A 137 -18.99 -3.06 -3.54
N THR A 138 -19.13 -1.97 -2.80
CA THR A 138 -20.43 -1.29 -2.62
C THR A 138 -20.85 -0.48 -3.84
N GLU A 139 -19.91 -0.17 -4.74
CA GLU A 139 -20.16 0.65 -5.94
C GLU A 139 -20.49 -0.24 -7.15
N PRO A 140 -21.61 0.01 -7.85
CA PRO A 140 -22.02 -0.82 -9.00
C PRO A 140 -20.96 -0.97 -10.08
N TRP A 141 -20.22 0.11 -10.40
CA TRP A 141 -19.17 0.10 -11.42
C TRP A 141 -18.00 -0.83 -11.05
N ALA A 142 -17.67 -0.92 -9.76
CA ALA A 142 -16.58 -1.76 -9.30
C ALA A 142 -16.95 -3.25 -9.37
N VAL A 143 -18.20 -3.57 -9.07
CA VAL A 143 -18.72 -4.94 -9.21
C VAL A 143 -18.68 -5.37 -10.68
N GLU A 144 -19.15 -4.54 -11.59
CA GLU A 144 -19.12 -4.80 -13.04
C GLU A 144 -17.69 -4.98 -13.53
N PHE A 145 -16.78 -4.07 -13.18
CA PHE A 145 -15.37 -4.13 -13.55
C PHE A 145 -14.69 -5.42 -13.05
N ILE A 146 -14.99 -5.84 -11.81
CA ILE A 146 -14.42 -7.06 -11.23
C ILE A 146 -14.93 -8.31 -11.97
N GLU A 147 -16.22 -8.37 -12.30
CA GLU A 147 -16.78 -9.51 -13.01
C GLU A 147 -16.25 -9.60 -14.46
N ASP A 148 -16.10 -8.47 -15.13
CA ASP A 148 -15.50 -8.42 -16.46
C ASP A 148 -14.04 -8.88 -16.43
N THR A 149 -13.25 -8.38 -15.47
CA THR A 149 -11.86 -8.79 -15.29
C THR A 149 -11.73 -10.28 -14.99
N LYS A 150 -12.61 -10.83 -14.13
CA LYS A 150 -12.64 -12.29 -13.87
C LYS A 150 -12.99 -13.09 -15.13
N ALA A 151 -13.90 -12.58 -15.97
CA ALA A 151 -14.25 -13.25 -17.22
C ALA A 151 -13.07 -13.26 -18.19
N GLU A 152 -12.36 -12.16 -18.35
CA GLU A 152 -11.15 -12.06 -19.16
C GLU A 152 -10.07 -13.02 -18.69
N LEU A 153 -9.76 -13.03 -17.39
CA LEU A 153 -8.76 -13.94 -16.82
C LEU A 153 -9.12 -15.42 -17.00
N ARG A 154 -10.41 -15.78 -16.89
CA ARG A 154 -10.87 -17.15 -17.16
C ARG A 154 -10.65 -17.54 -18.62
N MET A 155 -10.89 -16.63 -19.57
CA MET A 155 -10.64 -16.88 -20.99
C MET A 155 -9.15 -17.06 -21.27
N GLU A 156 -8.29 -16.22 -20.71
CA GLU A 156 -6.83 -16.35 -20.84
C GLU A 156 -6.30 -17.67 -20.26
N LEU A 157 -6.78 -18.05 -19.07
CA LEU A 157 -6.42 -19.31 -18.43
C LEU A 157 -6.88 -20.52 -19.26
N ALA A 158 -8.09 -20.49 -19.81
CA ALA A 158 -8.61 -21.55 -20.68
C ALA A 158 -7.78 -21.66 -21.96
N TRP A 159 -7.38 -20.54 -22.54
CA TRP A 159 -6.54 -20.53 -23.74
C TRP A 159 -5.15 -21.11 -23.47
N THR A 160 -4.49 -20.71 -22.37
CA THR A 160 -3.17 -21.22 -21.98
C THR A 160 -3.17 -22.70 -21.62
N THR A 161 -4.28 -23.23 -21.12
CA THR A 161 -4.43 -24.67 -20.84
C THR A 161 -4.73 -25.49 -22.09
N SER A 162 -5.28 -24.89 -23.14
CA SER A 162 -5.54 -25.55 -24.42
C SER A 162 -4.28 -25.70 -25.29
N LEU A 163 -3.20 -25.01 -24.96
CA LEU A 163 -1.91 -25.06 -25.69
C LEU A 163 -0.94 -26.16 -25.17
N LYS A 164 -1.36 -26.93 -24.18
CA LYS A 164 -0.60 -28.09 -23.65
C LYS A 164 -1.15 -29.39 -24.20
#